data_8c8c66f60bba6b3db9ac239093143260
#
_entry.id   8c8c66f60bba6b3db9ac239093143260
#
_cell.length_a   1.000
_cell.length_b   1.000
_cell.length_c   1.000
_cell.angle_alpha   90.00
_cell.angle_beta   90.00
_cell.angle_gamma   90.00
#
_symmetry.space_group_name_H-M   'P 1'
#
loop_
_entity.id
_entity.type
_entity.pdbx_description
1 polymer ?
#
loop_
_entity_poly.entity_id
_entity_poly.type
_entity_poly.pdbx_seq_one_letter_code
_entity_poly.pdbx_strand_id
1 'polypeptide(L)'
;MPAQELKFLISDAPRVMVVDGSRLVRKLIADVLQRELPDVEVVGCSSIAEAREALDAGGVDLVTTALSLPDGDGLELARGVREASGQAYVPVIVVSGDAQQHLEQRRFTEFVTD
;
A
#
# COMPACT_ATOMS: atom_id res chain seq x y z
N MET A 1 9.18 14.22 2.59
CA MET A 1 8.72 14.90 1.36
C MET A 1 7.32 15.45 1.57
N PRO A 2 7.07 16.70 1.26
CA PRO A 2 5.72 17.23 1.35
C PRO A 2 4.76 16.53 0.40
N ALA A 3 3.50 16.48 0.78
CA ALA A 3 2.48 15.80 -0.04
C ALA A 3 2.40 16.35 -1.44
N GLN A 4 2.60 17.65 -1.61
CA GLN A 4 2.54 18.27 -2.93
C GLN A 4 3.68 17.81 -3.83
N GLU A 5 4.86 17.64 -3.27
CA GLU A 5 6.00 17.16 -4.05
C GLU A 5 5.80 15.69 -4.42
N LEU A 6 5.27 14.89 -3.51
CA LEU A 6 4.98 13.50 -3.80
C LEU A 6 3.96 13.39 -4.93
N LYS A 7 2.90 14.17 -4.85
CA LYS A 7 1.87 14.19 -5.88
C LYS A 7 2.45 14.56 -7.24
N PHE A 8 3.32 15.53 -7.27
CA PHE A 8 3.96 15.98 -8.51
C PHE A 8 4.85 14.89 -9.12
N LEU A 9 5.54 14.15 -8.28
CA LEU A 9 6.46 13.09 -8.73
C LEU A 9 5.74 11.84 -9.19
N ILE A 10 4.60 11.50 -8.57
CA ILE A 10 3.88 10.28 -8.89
C ILE A 10 2.90 10.54 -10.03
N SER A 11 1.95 11.41 -9.79
CA SER A 11 0.96 11.79 -10.80
C SER A 11 0.07 12.88 -10.20
N ASP A 12 -0.75 13.51 -11.06
CA ASP A 12 -1.70 14.51 -10.60
C ASP A 12 -2.78 13.88 -9.71
N ALA A 13 -3.12 12.64 -9.96
CA ALA A 13 -4.10 11.89 -9.18
C ALA A 13 -3.51 10.52 -8.85
N PRO A 14 -2.64 10.46 -7.82
CA PRO A 14 -1.97 9.20 -7.49
C PRO A 14 -2.97 8.15 -7.06
N ARG A 15 -2.71 6.93 -7.49
CA ARG A 15 -3.52 5.78 -7.12
C ARG A 15 -2.71 4.89 -6.19
N VAL A 16 -3.21 4.72 -4.98
CA VAL A 16 -2.54 3.92 -3.95
C VAL A 16 -3.37 2.68 -3.66
N MET A 17 -2.75 1.53 -3.76
CA MET A 17 -3.41 0.28 -3.41
C MET A 17 -3.10 -0.08 -1.96
N VAL A 18 -4.14 -0.33 -1.18
CA VAL A 18 -4.01 -0.69 0.23
C VAL A 18 -4.46 -2.13 0.38
N VAL A 19 -3.52 -3.01 0.73
CA VAL A 19 -3.77 -4.44 0.84
C VAL A 19 -3.73 -4.86 2.30
N ASP A 20 -4.85 -5.26 2.83
CA ASP A 20 -4.96 -5.69 4.22
C ASP A 20 -6.23 -6.51 4.36
N GLY A 21 -6.15 -7.62 5.09
CA GLY A 21 -7.32 -8.45 5.31
C GLY A 21 -8.39 -7.78 6.15
N SER A 22 -8.04 -6.75 6.91
CA SER A 22 -8.97 -6.05 7.79
C SER A 22 -9.59 -4.84 7.09
N ARG A 23 -10.91 -4.85 7.00
CA ARG A 23 -11.62 -3.73 6.43
C ARG A 23 -11.39 -2.44 7.22
N LEU A 24 -11.33 -2.55 8.55
CA LEU A 24 -11.09 -1.41 9.40
C LEU A 24 -9.72 -0.81 9.15
N VAL A 25 -8.70 -1.65 9.06
CA VAL A 25 -7.35 -1.18 8.82
C VAL A 25 -7.25 -0.51 7.45
N ARG A 26 -7.87 -1.10 6.43
CA ARG A 26 -7.88 -0.48 5.10
C ARG A 26 -8.49 0.92 5.15
N LYS A 27 -9.60 1.06 5.90
CA LYS A 27 -10.26 2.35 6.02
C LYS A 27 -9.38 3.36 6.75
N LEU A 28 -8.72 2.96 7.81
CA LEU A 28 -7.85 3.86 8.56
C LEU A 28 -6.69 4.36 7.69
N ILE A 29 -6.09 3.46 6.94
CA ILE A 29 -5.00 3.85 6.05
C ILE A 29 -5.51 4.78 4.94
N ALA A 30 -6.67 4.46 4.38
CA ALA A 30 -7.27 5.30 3.34
C ALA A 30 -7.55 6.71 3.86
N ASP A 31 -8.06 6.82 5.08
CA ASP A 31 -8.35 8.11 5.69
C ASP A 31 -7.09 8.96 5.84
N VAL A 32 -5.99 8.33 6.27
CA VAL A 32 -4.72 9.03 6.39
C VAL A 32 -4.22 9.49 5.02
N LEU A 33 -4.28 8.60 4.04
CA LEU A 33 -3.85 8.94 2.68
C LEU A 33 -4.64 10.09 2.11
N GLN A 34 -5.94 10.08 2.31
CA GLN A 34 -6.80 11.13 1.77
C GLN A 34 -6.58 12.48 2.43
N ARG A 35 -6.18 12.47 3.69
CA ARG A 35 -5.82 13.72 4.36
C ARG A 35 -4.52 14.31 3.83
N GLU A 36 -3.55 13.44 3.57
CA GLU A 36 -2.24 13.88 3.11
C GLU A 36 -2.18 14.15 1.62
N LEU A 37 -2.98 13.42 0.86
CA LEU A 37 -3.03 13.54 -0.60
C LEU A 37 -4.50 13.66 -1.01
N PRO A 38 -5.07 14.88 -0.98
CA PRO A 38 -6.52 15.05 -1.19
C PRO A 38 -7.06 14.46 -2.48
N ASP A 39 -6.24 14.39 -3.52
CA ASP A 39 -6.69 13.85 -4.80
C ASP A 39 -6.38 12.37 -4.98
N VAL A 40 -5.89 11.71 -3.94
CA VAL A 40 -5.51 10.30 -4.04
C VAL A 40 -6.73 9.42 -4.32
N GLU A 41 -6.52 8.45 -5.20
CA GLU A 41 -7.50 7.38 -5.40
C GLU A 41 -7.00 6.17 -4.63
N VAL A 42 -7.81 5.65 -3.73
CA VAL A 42 -7.43 4.49 -2.92
C VAL A 42 -8.16 3.26 -3.42
N VAL A 43 -7.39 2.22 -3.72
CA VAL A 43 -7.93 0.92 -4.12
C VAL A 43 -7.69 -0.04 -2.98
N GLY A 44 -8.75 -0.55 -2.37
CA GLY A 44 -8.63 -1.49 -1.26
C GLY A 44 -8.68 -2.93 -1.74
N CYS A 45 -7.77 -3.75 -1.25
CA CYS A 45 -7.73 -5.18 -1.55
C CYS A 45 -7.59 -5.96 -0.26
N SER A 46 -8.30 -7.06 -0.15
CA SER A 46 -8.31 -7.85 1.08
C SER A 46 -7.38 -9.06 1.01
N SER A 47 -6.77 -9.32 -0.13
CA SER A 47 -5.95 -10.51 -0.35
C SER A 47 -4.92 -10.26 -1.43
N ILE A 48 -3.96 -11.17 -1.52
CA ILE A 48 -2.95 -11.14 -2.59
C ILE A 48 -3.62 -11.31 -3.94
N ALA A 49 -4.59 -12.20 -4.02
CA ALA A 49 -5.29 -12.44 -5.29
C ALA A 49 -5.97 -11.18 -5.80
N GLU A 50 -6.67 -10.46 -4.93
CA GLU A 50 -7.29 -9.20 -5.31
C GLU A 50 -6.26 -8.16 -5.72
N ALA A 51 -5.16 -8.11 -4.98
CA ALA A 51 -4.10 -7.16 -5.28
C ALA A 51 -3.51 -7.42 -6.67
N ARG A 52 -3.29 -8.67 -7.00
CA ARG A 52 -2.74 -9.02 -8.32
C ARG A 52 -3.68 -8.64 -9.45
N GLU A 53 -4.98 -8.86 -9.27
CA GLU A 53 -5.95 -8.44 -10.25
C GLU A 53 -5.92 -6.92 -10.46
N ALA A 54 -5.86 -6.18 -9.35
CA ALA A 54 -5.82 -4.72 -9.44
C ALA A 54 -4.52 -4.24 -10.09
N LEU A 55 -3.42 -4.90 -9.81
CA LEU A 55 -2.14 -4.56 -10.44
C LEU A 55 -2.16 -4.83 -11.94
N ASP A 56 -2.76 -5.93 -12.34
CA ASP A 56 -2.87 -6.28 -13.75
C ASP A 56 -3.70 -5.25 -14.52
N ALA A 57 -4.63 -4.61 -13.86
CA ALA A 57 -5.41 -3.54 -14.49
C ALA A 57 -4.57 -2.28 -14.72
N GLY A 58 -3.45 -2.15 -14.04
CA GLY A 58 -2.52 -1.05 -14.25
C GLY A 58 -2.86 0.22 -13.50
N GLY A 59 -1.97 1.18 -13.57
CA GLY A 59 -2.21 2.51 -13.03
C GLY A 59 -1.97 2.69 -11.54
N VAL A 60 -1.40 1.71 -10.87
CA VAL A 60 -1.08 1.81 -9.45
C VAL A 60 0.28 2.47 -9.27
N ASP A 61 0.33 3.51 -8.45
CA ASP A 61 1.54 4.28 -8.20
C ASP A 61 2.28 3.84 -6.95
N LEU A 62 1.56 3.30 -5.98
CA LEU A 62 2.13 2.90 -4.69
C LEU A 62 1.28 1.78 -4.10
N VAL A 63 1.91 0.84 -3.44
CA VAL A 63 1.24 -0.25 -2.74
C VAL A 63 1.61 -0.20 -1.27
N THR A 64 0.61 -0.28 -0.39
CA THR A 64 0.85 -0.59 1.01
C THR A 64 0.24 -1.96 1.27
N THR A 65 0.93 -2.80 2.00
CA THR A 65 0.42 -4.15 2.29
C THR A 65 0.68 -4.55 3.72
N ALA A 66 -0.27 -5.26 4.29
CA ALA A 66 -0.04 -5.94 5.56
C ALA A 66 1.01 -7.03 5.35
N LEU A 67 1.73 -7.37 6.38
CA LEU A 67 2.69 -8.47 6.31
C LEU A 67 1.96 -9.80 6.19
N SER A 68 0.87 -9.95 6.92
CA SER A 68 0.12 -11.20 6.95
C SER A 68 -1.23 -11.00 6.26
N LEU A 69 -1.51 -11.80 5.25
CA LEU A 69 -2.73 -11.72 4.46
C LEU A 69 -3.41 -13.10 4.48
N PRO A 70 -4.71 -13.16 4.16
CA PRO A 70 -5.42 -14.44 4.20
C PRO A 70 -4.81 -15.53 3.31
N ASP A 71 -4.22 -15.13 2.20
CA ASP A 71 -3.70 -16.07 1.21
C ASP A 71 -2.19 -15.97 1.04
N GLY A 72 -1.48 -15.38 2.00
CA GLY A 72 -0.04 -15.37 1.95
C GLY A 72 0.59 -14.24 2.72
N ASP A 73 1.78 -13.89 2.30
CA ASP A 73 2.67 -12.96 2.98
C ASP A 73 2.84 -11.72 2.13
N GLY A 74 2.76 -10.56 2.77
CA GLY A 74 2.94 -9.29 2.07
C GLY A 74 4.31 -9.13 1.41
N LEU A 75 5.33 -9.80 1.94
CA LEU A 75 6.65 -9.78 1.30
C LEU A 75 6.63 -10.52 -0.03
N GLU A 76 5.86 -11.59 -0.11
CA GLU A 76 5.67 -12.30 -1.37
C GLU A 76 4.98 -11.41 -2.40
N LEU A 77 3.99 -10.66 -1.94
CA LEU A 77 3.32 -9.71 -2.81
C LEU A 77 4.30 -8.65 -3.31
N ALA A 78 5.14 -8.13 -2.41
CA ALA A 78 6.12 -7.11 -2.78
C ALA A 78 7.08 -7.64 -3.85
N ARG A 79 7.57 -8.86 -3.69
CA ARG A 79 8.44 -9.49 -4.70
C ARG A 79 7.72 -9.64 -6.03
N GLY A 80 6.45 -10.08 -5.97
CA GLY A 80 5.65 -10.25 -7.17
C GLY A 80 5.43 -8.95 -7.92
N VAL A 81 5.21 -7.86 -7.19
CA VAL A 81 5.05 -6.54 -7.80
C VAL A 81 6.32 -6.14 -8.53
N ARG A 82 7.47 -6.34 -7.91
CA ARG A 82 8.74 -6.00 -8.54
C ARG A 82 8.99 -6.78 -9.81
N GLU A 83 8.70 -8.06 -9.78
CA GLU A 83 8.91 -8.92 -10.94
C GLU A 83 7.93 -8.62 -12.05
N ALA A 84 6.67 -8.37 -11.69
CA ALA A 84 5.62 -8.17 -12.67
C ALA A 84 5.65 -6.79 -13.31
N SER A 85 6.14 -5.79 -12.59
CA SER A 85 6.07 -4.42 -13.09
C SER A 85 6.98 -4.19 -14.29
N GLY A 86 8.08 -4.94 -14.38
CA GLY A 86 8.98 -4.97 -15.55
C GLY A 86 9.41 -3.64 -16.14
N GLN A 87 8.57 -2.67 -16.10
CA GLN A 87 8.81 -1.38 -16.74
C GLN A 87 8.89 -0.26 -15.76
N ALA A 88 7.96 -0.20 -14.85
CA ALA A 88 7.88 0.92 -13.93
C ALA A 88 8.03 0.38 -12.52
N TYR A 89 8.86 1.05 -11.78
CA TYR A 89 9.04 0.71 -10.39
C TYR A 89 7.81 1.17 -9.60
N VAL A 90 7.14 0.22 -8.95
CA VAL A 90 6.03 0.53 -8.05
C VAL A 90 6.51 0.27 -6.63
N PRO A 91 6.67 1.31 -5.83
CA PRO A 91 7.12 1.10 -4.45
C PRO A 91 6.07 0.35 -3.64
N VAL A 92 6.55 -0.53 -2.78
CA VAL A 92 5.69 -1.29 -1.87
C VAL A 92 6.17 -1.05 -0.45
N ILE A 93 5.24 -0.63 0.40
CA ILE A 93 5.51 -0.44 1.82
C ILE A 93 4.80 -1.56 2.58
N VAL A 94 5.56 -2.36 3.31
CA VAL A 94 4.99 -3.46 4.09
C VAL A 94 4.80 -2.99 5.53
N VAL A 95 3.58 -3.11 6.01
CA VAL A 95 3.22 -2.73 7.38
C VAL A 95 2.99 -4.02 8.16
N SER A 96 3.88 -4.31 9.09
CA SER A 96 3.80 -5.58 9.82
C SER A 96 2.63 -5.58 10.81
N GLY A 97 2.11 -6.79 11.10
CA GLY A 97 1.06 -6.93 12.08
C GLY A 97 1.46 -6.43 13.46
N ASP A 98 2.71 -6.61 13.82
CA ASP A 98 3.23 -6.09 15.08
C ASP A 98 3.17 -4.57 15.14
N ALA A 99 3.16 -3.93 14.00
CA ALA A 99 3.08 -2.49 13.94
C ALA A 99 1.79 -1.96 14.53
N GLN A 100 0.70 -2.72 14.45
CA GLN A 100 -0.55 -2.29 15.06
C GLN A 100 -0.43 -2.20 16.56
N GLN A 101 0.23 -3.18 17.18
CA GLN A 101 0.49 -3.14 18.60
C GLN A 101 1.43 -1.99 18.93
N HIS A 102 2.41 -1.76 18.09
CA HIS A 102 3.34 -0.66 18.28
C HIS A 102 2.64 0.68 18.19
N LEU A 103 1.64 0.81 17.34
CA LEU A 103 0.86 2.04 17.26
C LEU A 103 0.13 2.30 18.57
N GLU A 104 -0.42 1.26 19.19
CA GLU A 104 -1.06 1.39 20.49
C GLU A 104 -0.07 1.83 21.54
N GLN A 105 1.20 1.45 21.38
CA GLN A 105 2.27 1.81 22.28
C GLN A 105 2.99 3.07 21.84
N ARG A 106 2.43 3.79 20.89
CA ARG A 106 2.99 5.01 20.33
C ARG A 106 4.27 4.77 19.53
N ARG A 107 4.40 3.59 19.01
CA ARG A 107 5.47 3.26 18.12
C ARG A 107 4.95 3.23 16.71
N PHE A 108 5.82 3.53 15.80
CA PHE A 108 5.44 3.46 14.41
C PHE A 108 5.68 2.11 13.83
N THR A 109 5.02 1.87 12.77
CA THR A 109 5.22 0.69 11.98
C THR A 109 6.63 0.62 11.47
N GLU A 110 7.10 -0.58 11.33
CA GLU A 110 8.31 -0.80 10.58
C GLU A 110 7.94 -0.90 9.12
N PHE A 111 8.69 -0.21 8.30
CA PHE A 111 8.47 -0.24 6.86
C PHE A 111 9.58 -0.99 6.19
N VAL A 112 9.18 -1.87 5.29
CA VAL A 112 10.09 -2.51 4.37
C VAL A 112 9.73 -1.99 3.00
N THR A 113 10.63 -1.24 2.40
CA THR A 113 10.39 -0.69 1.08
C THR A 113 11.24 -1.45 0.08
N ASP A 114 10.66 -1.71 -1.02
CA ASP A 114 11.36 -2.37 -2.11
C ASP A 114 11.59 -1.46 -3.27
#